data_3a7f0dab3f77ba8bc2b2ee8001e9a0c1
#
_entry.id   3a7f0dab3f77ba8bc2b2ee8001e9a0c1
#
_cell.length_a   1.000
_cell.length_b   1.000
_cell.length_c   1.000
_cell.angle_alpha   90.00
_cell.angle_beta   90.00
_cell.angle_gamma   90.00
#
_symmetry.space_group_name_H-M   'P 1'
#
loop_
_entity.id
_entity.type
_entity.pdbx_description
1 polymer ?
#
loop_
_entity_poly.entity_id
_entity_poly.type
_entity_poly.pdbx_seq_one_letter_code
_entity_poly.pdbx_strand_id
1 'polypeptide(L)'
;MTLLASLLALSLAAGSAIAGPEEDARAKDAVRVLGEVQAIPESAIPDKLLDEARAIVVVPDTLKVGLVLGGRRGHGLLSVKSPDGTWSNPSFIKLTGGSIGFQAGVQSADVVLVFRNDRSLESIVNGKVTLGADAGVAAGPVGRNAAAATDGQLKAEIWSWSRARGLFAGVALDGAVLQIDNDANQLVYGANATPRAIFENRAPHAPSDAVVAFRDQLEEATAAARAARGTDGQAAAAPVAQASATAQAEASTAPLSNTAADPQPRPFEPVDDNPALVEPLPEIP
;
A
#
# COMPACT_ATOMS: atom_id res chain seq x y z
N MET A 1 50.46 -39.39 -38.83
CA MET A 1 49.63 -39.60 -37.60
C MET A 1 49.23 -38.24 -37.11
N THR A 2 48.05 -37.83 -37.47
CA THR A 2 47.47 -36.52 -37.18
C THR A 2 46.49 -36.64 -36.03
N LEU A 3 46.80 -36.12 -34.85
CA LEU A 3 45.91 -36.01 -33.70
C LEU A 3 45.01 -34.81 -33.86
N LEU A 4 43.74 -35.07 -34.14
CA LEU A 4 42.68 -34.07 -34.15
C LEU A 4 42.28 -33.78 -32.69
N ALA A 5 42.64 -32.60 -32.18
CA ALA A 5 42.15 -32.09 -30.94
C ALA A 5 40.80 -31.42 -31.16
N SER A 6 39.73 -32.11 -30.81
CA SER A 6 38.36 -31.54 -30.79
C SER A 6 38.23 -30.66 -29.54
N LEU A 7 38.24 -29.35 -29.74
CA LEU A 7 37.91 -28.35 -28.74
C LEU A 7 36.40 -28.30 -28.64
N LEU A 8 35.85 -28.95 -27.60
CA LEU A 8 34.44 -28.84 -27.24
C LEU A 8 34.22 -27.51 -26.52
N ALA A 9 33.79 -26.48 -27.25
CA ALA A 9 33.37 -25.23 -26.69
C ALA A 9 32.01 -25.43 -25.99
N LEU A 10 32.03 -25.61 -24.68
CA LEU A 10 30.85 -25.59 -23.85
C LEU A 10 30.37 -24.14 -23.72
N SER A 11 29.48 -23.72 -24.62
CA SER A 11 28.78 -22.45 -24.49
C SER A 11 27.84 -22.54 -23.29
N LEU A 12 28.21 -21.90 -22.16
CA LEU A 12 27.29 -21.58 -21.10
C LEU A 12 26.21 -20.64 -21.69
N ALA A 13 25.12 -21.17 -22.16
CA ALA A 13 23.92 -20.40 -22.35
C ALA A 13 23.45 -19.98 -20.95
N ALA A 14 23.74 -18.74 -20.56
CA ALA A 14 23.05 -18.09 -19.47
C ALA A 14 21.57 -18.05 -19.91
N GLY A 15 20.79 -19.03 -19.44
CA GLY A 15 19.36 -19.07 -19.65
C GLY A 15 18.80 -17.81 -18.97
N SER A 16 18.43 -16.80 -19.75
CA SER A 16 17.56 -15.75 -19.28
C SER A 16 16.34 -16.45 -18.69
N ALA A 17 16.09 -16.29 -17.42
CA ALA A 17 14.86 -16.74 -16.79
C ALA A 17 13.73 -16.01 -17.53
N ILE A 18 13.02 -16.74 -18.40
CA ILE A 18 11.85 -16.20 -19.06
C ILE A 18 10.77 -16.23 -18.00
N ALA A 19 10.51 -15.08 -17.38
CA ALA A 19 9.28 -14.88 -16.62
C ALA A 19 8.13 -15.34 -17.53
N GLY A 20 7.11 -15.97 -16.97
CA GLY A 20 5.97 -16.40 -17.80
C GLY A 20 5.38 -15.15 -18.48
N PRO A 21 4.87 -15.29 -19.71
CA PRO A 21 4.31 -14.14 -20.44
C PRO A 21 3.18 -13.44 -19.69
N GLU A 22 2.52 -14.13 -18.78
CA GLU A 22 1.46 -13.58 -17.91
C GLU A 22 2.04 -12.67 -16.82
N GLU A 23 3.15 -13.07 -16.18
CA GLU A 23 3.83 -12.30 -15.15
C GLU A 23 4.45 -11.04 -15.75
N ASP A 24 5.02 -11.12 -16.94
CA ASP A 24 5.55 -9.96 -17.67
C ASP A 24 4.43 -8.99 -18.09
N ALA A 25 3.28 -9.49 -18.53
CA ALA A 25 2.13 -8.66 -18.86
C ALA A 25 1.63 -7.93 -17.60
N ARG A 26 1.50 -8.65 -16.48
CA ARG A 26 1.10 -8.08 -15.19
C ARG A 26 2.07 -7.00 -14.71
N ALA A 27 3.38 -7.21 -14.88
CA ALA A 27 4.39 -6.22 -14.54
C ALA A 27 4.26 -4.95 -15.39
N LYS A 28 4.06 -5.09 -16.71
CA LYS A 28 3.81 -3.96 -17.62
C LYS A 28 2.53 -3.19 -17.27
N ASP A 29 1.46 -3.91 -16.91
CA ASP A 29 0.21 -3.28 -16.46
C ASP A 29 0.40 -2.54 -15.14
N ALA A 30 1.19 -3.07 -14.22
CA ALA A 30 1.51 -2.38 -12.97
C ALA A 30 2.33 -1.09 -13.20
N VAL A 31 3.30 -1.11 -14.12
CA VAL A 31 4.04 0.09 -14.55
C VAL A 31 3.09 1.13 -15.14
N ARG A 32 2.20 0.70 -16.04
CA ARG A 32 1.18 1.58 -16.64
C ARG A 32 0.31 2.23 -15.56
N VAL A 33 -0.23 1.45 -14.62
CA VAL A 33 -1.09 1.94 -13.53
C VAL A 33 -0.35 2.94 -12.65
N LEU A 34 0.92 2.67 -12.30
CA LEU A 34 1.74 3.57 -11.50
C LEU A 34 1.99 4.89 -12.23
N GLY A 35 2.30 4.85 -13.52
CA GLY A 35 2.46 6.05 -14.35
C GLY A 35 1.16 6.86 -14.45
N GLU A 36 0.03 6.20 -14.66
CA GLU A 36 -1.27 6.86 -14.81
C GLU A 36 -1.77 7.51 -13.51
N VAL A 37 -1.50 6.92 -12.33
CA VAL A 37 -1.85 7.55 -11.05
C VAL A 37 -1.04 8.79 -10.77
N GLN A 38 0.18 8.91 -11.33
CA GLN A 38 1.03 10.09 -11.20
C GLN A 38 0.75 11.16 -12.24
N ALA A 39 0.19 10.78 -13.40
CA ALA A 39 -0.01 11.69 -14.52
C ALA A 39 -1.11 12.75 -14.27
N ILE A 40 -2.02 12.51 -13.34
CA ILE A 40 -3.14 13.40 -13.03
C ILE A 40 -2.92 14.01 -11.63
N PRO A 41 -2.49 15.28 -11.53
CA PRO A 41 -2.14 15.90 -10.24
C PRO A 41 -3.28 15.85 -9.21
N GLU A 42 -4.53 15.94 -9.66
CA GLU A 42 -5.71 15.95 -8.79
C GLU A 42 -5.99 14.57 -8.16
N SER A 43 -5.47 13.50 -8.73
CA SER A 43 -5.63 12.13 -8.25
C SER A 43 -4.32 11.42 -7.92
N ALA A 44 -3.20 12.13 -8.08
CA ALA A 44 -1.87 11.60 -7.79
C ALA A 44 -1.72 11.22 -6.31
N ILE A 45 -0.87 10.24 -6.06
CA ILE A 45 -0.42 9.94 -4.70
C ILE A 45 0.41 11.14 -4.22
N PRO A 46 0.10 11.72 -3.05
CA PRO A 46 0.87 12.85 -2.52
C PRO A 46 2.37 12.53 -2.39
N ASP A 47 3.22 13.48 -2.77
CA ASP A 47 4.68 13.35 -2.72
C ASP A 47 5.18 12.89 -1.36
N LYS A 48 4.55 13.39 -0.27
CA LYS A 48 4.87 12.96 1.08
C LYS A 48 4.64 11.46 1.29
N LEU A 49 3.54 10.92 0.80
CA LEU A 49 3.24 9.49 0.95
C LEU A 49 4.16 8.61 0.10
N LEU A 50 4.58 9.08 -1.08
CA LEU A 50 5.57 8.38 -1.91
C LEU A 50 6.95 8.38 -1.27
N ASP A 51 7.40 9.53 -0.79
CA ASP A 51 8.71 9.67 -0.14
C ASP A 51 8.78 8.84 1.15
N GLU A 52 7.75 8.88 1.98
CA GLU A 52 7.67 8.14 3.26
C GLU A 52 7.21 6.69 3.09
N ALA A 53 6.88 6.25 1.87
CA ALA A 53 6.43 4.89 1.63
C ALA A 53 7.49 3.86 2.05
N ARG A 54 7.06 2.81 2.75
CA ARG A 54 7.87 1.63 3.08
C ARG A 54 7.67 0.50 2.10
N ALA A 55 6.47 0.42 1.51
CA ALA A 55 6.17 -0.49 0.43
C ALA A 55 5.04 0.07 -0.44
N ILE A 56 5.04 -0.31 -1.70
CA ILE A 56 3.96 -0.02 -2.64
C ILE A 56 3.49 -1.31 -3.28
N VAL A 57 2.17 -1.45 -3.32
CA VAL A 57 1.47 -2.53 -4.01
C VAL A 57 0.67 -1.94 -5.17
N VAL A 58 0.79 -2.54 -6.34
CA VAL A 58 -0.05 -2.22 -7.49
C VAL A 58 -0.74 -3.50 -7.97
N VAL A 59 -2.05 -3.46 -8.03
CA VAL A 59 -2.90 -4.58 -8.49
C VAL A 59 -3.72 -4.09 -9.68
N PRO A 60 -3.24 -4.31 -10.91
CA PRO A 60 -3.98 -3.98 -12.11
C PRO A 60 -5.25 -4.83 -12.22
N ASP A 61 -6.24 -4.31 -12.89
CA ASP A 61 -7.45 -5.03 -13.34
C ASP A 61 -8.09 -5.93 -12.27
N THR A 62 -8.17 -5.44 -11.03
CA THR A 62 -8.87 -6.14 -9.95
C THR A 62 -10.33 -6.34 -10.32
N LEU A 63 -10.70 -7.60 -10.51
CA LEU A 63 -12.05 -7.99 -10.86
C LEU A 63 -12.96 -7.98 -9.62
N LYS A 64 -14.07 -7.27 -9.70
CA LYS A 64 -15.16 -7.28 -8.72
C LYS A 64 -16.41 -7.85 -9.37
N VAL A 65 -16.92 -8.92 -8.80
CA VAL A 65 -18.15 -9.59 -9.29
C VAL A 65 -19.12 -9.69 -8.14
N GLY A 66 -20.39 -9.34 -8.35
CA GLY A 66 -21.40 -9.46 -7.30
C GLY A 66 -22.80 -9.01 -7.74
N LEU A 67 -23.78 -9.42 -6.96
CA LEU A 67 -25.18 -8.96 -7.00
C LEU A 67 -25.48 -8.16 -5.72
N VAL A 68 -25.67 -8.83 -4.59
CA VAL A 68 -25.79 -8.25 -3.25
C VAL A 68 -24.53 -8.57 -2.44
N LEU A 69 -24.08 -9.81 -2.56
CA LEU A 69 -22.79 -10.27 -2.06
C LEU A 69 -21.92 -10.57 -3.28
N GLY A 70 -20.68 -10.16 -3.19
CA GLY A 70 -19.71 -10.33 -4.28
C GLY A 70 -18.33 -10.65 -3.76
N GLY A 71 -17.42 -10.92 -4.69
CA GLY A 71 -16.00 -11.10 -4.45
C GLY A 71 -15.16 -10.14 -5.29
N ARG A 72 -13.97 -9.84 -4.81
CA ARG A 72 -12.92 -9.20 -5.59
C ARG A 72 -11.70 -10.10 -5.65
N ARG A 73 -11.03 -10.10 -6.78
CA ARG A 73 -9.78 -10.81 -6.98
C ARG A 73 -8.90 -10.03 -7.95
N GLY A 74 -7.64 -9.91 -7.59
CA GLY A 74 -6.61 -9.31 -8.44
C GLY A 74 -5.26 -9.94 -8.18
N HIS A 75 -4.34 -9.78 -9.14
CA HIS A 75 -2.95 -10.17 -9.05
C HIS A 75 -2.09 -8.94 -9.30
N GLY A 76 -1.04 -8.76 -8.53
CA GLY A 76 -0.23 -7.55 -8.60
C GLY A 76 1.19 -7.75 -8.14
N LEU A 77 1.88 -6.63 -7.96
CA LEU A 77 3.26 -6.56 -7.52
C LEU A 77 3.36 -5.77 -6.24
N LEU A 78 4.28 -6.20 -5.37
CA LEU A 78 4.69 -5.54 -4.13
C LEU A 78 6.17 -5.27 -4.19
N SER A 79 6.61 -4.03 -4.08
CA SER A 79 8.01 -3.67 -3.84
C SER A 79 8.17 -2.99 -2.50
N VAL A 80 9.32 -3.19 -1.88
CA VAL A 80 9.65 -2.71 -0.54
C VAL A 80 10.81 -1.73 -0.64
N LYS A 81 10.74 -0.64 0.10
CA LYS A 81 11.83 0.33 0.19
C LYS A 81 12.83 -0.09 1.27
N SER A 82 14.07 -0.28 0.88
CA SER A 82 15.19 -0.57 1.76
C SER A 82 15.54 0.64 2.66
N PRO A 83 16.27 0.44 3.75
CA PRO A 83 16.68 1.54 4.63
C PRO A 83 17.54 2.62 3.96
N ASP A 84 18.25 2.27 2.89
CA ASP A 84 19.03 3.21 2.06
C ASP A 84 18.16 4.04 1.10
N GLY A 85 16.85 3.75 1.05
CA GLY A 85 15.89 4.45 0.20
C GLY A 85 15.69 3.85 -1.18
N THR A 86 16.38 2.78 -1.53
CA THR A 86 16.22 2.06 -2.81
C THR A 86 15.02 1.10 -2.77
N TRP A 87 14.44 0.82 -3.93
CA TRP A 87 13.35 -0.14 -4.04
C TRP A 87 13.86 -1.55 -4.35
N SER A 88 13.27 -2.53 -3.71
CA SER A 88 13.56 -3.95 -3.94
C SER A 88 13.02 -4.44 -5.29
N ASN A 89 13.52 -5.58 -5.76
CA ASN A 89 12.81 -6.34 -6.78
C ASN A 89 11.40 -6.66 -6.28
N PRO A 90 10.36 -6.59 -7.15
CA PRO A 90 8.99 -6.79 -6.74
C PRO A 90 8.65 -8.28 -6.54
N SER A 91 7.88 -8.57 -5.50
CA SER A 91 7.24 -9.87 -5.29
C SER A 91 5.83 -9.85 -5.86
N PHE A 92 5.41 -10.94 -6.47
CA PHE A 92 4.03 -11.11 -6.92
C PHE A 92 3.10 -11.38 -5.74
N ILE A 93 1.91 -10.79 -5.78
CA ILE A 93 0.89 -10.89 -4.73
C ILE A 93 -0.50 -11.14 -5.32
N LYS A 94 -1.39 -11.66 -4.47
CA LYS A 94 -2.83 -11.81 -4.72
C LYS A 94 -3.62 -10.89 -3.80
N LEU A 95 -4.60 -10.19 -4.35
CA LEU A 95 -5.61 -9.45 -3.60
C LEU A 95 -6.93 -10.19 -3.72
N THR A 96 -7.52 -10.57 -2.58
CA THR A 96 -8.84 -11.21 -2.54
C THR A 96 -9.70 -10.54 -1.48
N GLY A 97 -11.03 -10.65 -1.60
CA GLY A 97 -11.91 -10.09 -0.58
C GLY A 97 -13.37 -10.21 -0.93
N GLY A 98 -14.21 -10.14 0.10
CA GLY A 98 -15.63 -9.97 -0.07
C GLY A 98 -15.96 -8.54 -0.49
N SER A 99 -17.06 -8.37 -1.18
CA SER A 99 -17.66 -7.07 -1.47
C SER A 99 -19.15 -7.11 -1.25
N ILE A 100 -19.68 -6.08 -0.61
CA ILE A 100 -21.11 -5.87 -0.50
C ILE A 100 -21.47 -4.75 -1.46
N GLY A 101 -22.50 -4.92 -2.28
CA GLY A 101 -22.94 -3.88 -3.20
C GLY A 101 -24.30 -4.20 -3.77
N PHE A 102 -25.14 -3.18 -3.92
CA PHE A 102 -26.49 -3.31 -4.45
C PHE A 102 -26.56 -3.31 -5.98
N GLN A 103 -25.41 -3.29 -6.65
CA GLN A 103 -25.36 -3.33 -8.12
C GLN A 103 -24.88 -4.70 -8.59
N ALA A 104 -25.72 -5.34 -9.42
CA ALA A 104 -25.34 -6.53 -10.17
C ALA A 104 -24.33 -6.13 -11.26
N GLY A 105 -23.21 -6.83 -11.33
CA GLY A 105 -22.27 -6.58 -12.41
C GLY A 105 -20.89 -7.13 -12.18
N VAL A 106 -20.10 -6.98 -13.24
CA VAL A 106 -18.66 -7.23 -13.28
C VAL A 106 -17.98 -5.88 -13.48
N GLN A 107 -17.05 -5.54 -12.62
CA GLN A 107 -16.25 -4.32 -12.71
C GLN A 107 -14.78 -4.69 -12.62
N SER A 108 -13.94 -4.06 -13.44
CA SER A 108 -12.50 -4.06 -13.30
C SER A 108 -12.04 -2.71 -12.76
N ALA A 109 -11.07 -2.74 -11.86
CA ALA A 109 -10.48 -1.53 -11.30
C ALA A 109 -9.01 -1.77 -10.94
N ASP A 110 -8.16 -0.82 -11.23
CA ASP A 110 -6.79 -0.81 -10.73
C ASP A 110 -6.78 -0.42 -9.25
N VAL A 111 -5.89 -1.01 -8.47
CA VAL A 111 -5.73 -0.72 -7.05
C VAL A 111 -4.27 -0.41 -6.76
N VAL A 112 -4.03 0.68 -6.03
CA VAL A 112 -2.70 1.05 -5.53
C VAL A 112 -2.77 1.19 -4.01
N LEU A 113 -1.81 0.58 -3.31
CA LEU A 113 -1.68 0.65 -1.85
C LEU A 113 -0.30 1.18 -1.49
N VAL A 114 -0.25 2.13 -0.58
CA VAL A 114 0.99 2.69 -0.03
C VAL A 114 1.06 2.35 1.46
N PHE A 115 2.08 1.61 1.83
CA PHE A 115 2.39 1.20 3.20
C PHE A 115 3.36 2.19 3.82
N ARG A 116 3.06 2.65 5.04
CA ARG A 116 3.89 3.63 5.75
C ARG A 116 4.73 3.05 6.87
N ASN A 117 4.46 1.82 7.28
CA ASN A 117 5.21 1.16 8.35
C ASN A 117 5.62 -0.27 7.98
N ASP A 118 6.63 -0.78 8.68
CA ASP A 118 7.19 -2.10 8.43
C ASP A 118 6.32 -3.22 9.06
N ARG A 119 5.50 -2.91 10.07
CA ARG A 119 4.67 -3.90 10.77
C ARG A 119 3.67 -4.59 9.84
N SER A 120 2.94 -3.79 9.06
CA SER A 120 1.97 -4.32 8.09
C SER A 120 2.67 -5.11 6.98
N LEU A 121 3.90 -4.70 6.61
CA LEU A 121 4.72 -5.38 5.63
C LEU A 121 5.19 -6.75 6.14
N GLU A 122 5.64 -6.85 7.38
CA GLU A 122 6.03 -8.14 7.99
C GLU A 122 4.88 -9.14 7.96
N SER A 123 3.65 -8.71 8.19
CA SER A 123 2.47 -9.57 8.12
C SER A 123 2.28 -10.17 6.73
N ILE A 124 2.50 -9.39 5.65
CA ILE A 124 2.43 -9.91 4.26
C ILE A 124 3.57 -10.90 4.00
N VAL A 125 4.79 -10.56 4.37
CA VAL A 125 5.98 -11.41 4.17
C VAL A 125 5.83 -12.75 4.88
N ASN A 126 5.19 -12.75 6.04
CA ASN A 126 4.91 -13.96 6.84
C ASN A 126 3.64 -14.72 6.39
N GLY A 127 2.96 -14.28 5.34
CA GLY A 127 1.87 -15.01 4.72
C GLY A 127 0.77 -14.14 4.13
N LYS A 128 0.05 -13.40 4.96
CA LYS A 128 -1.08 -12.57 4.53
C LYS A 128 -1.34 -11.41 5.48
N VAL A 129 -1.98 -10.37 4.97
CA VAL A 129 -2.54 -9.27 5.77
C VAL A 129 -3.99 -9.03 5.37
N THR A 130 -4.86 -8.90 6.36
CA THR A 130 -6.25 -8.49 6.17
C THR A 130 -6.35 -6.99 6.41
N LEU A 131 -6.69 -6.25 5.37
CA LEU A 131 -6.86 -4.80 5.42
C LEU A 131 -8.02 -4.43 6.34
N GLY A 132 -7.80 -3.48 7.21
CA GLY A 132 -8.77 -3.05 8.22
C GLY A 132 -8.79 -3.88 9.52
N ALA A 133 -8.33 -5.14 9.49
CA ALA A 133 -8.24 -6.00 10.66
C ALA A 133 -6.82 -6.13 11.21
N ASP A 134 -5.87 -6.53 10.34
CA ASP A 134 -4.47 -6.71 10.73
C ASP A 134 -3.67 -5.41 10.61
N ALA A 135 -4.08 -4.53 9.69
CA ALA A 135 -3.49 -3.23 9.46
C ALA A 135 -4.56 -2.19 9.12
N GLY A 136 -4.46 -1.01 9.72
CA GLY A 136 -5.38 0.10 9.46
C GLY A 136 -5.24 0.62 8.03
N VAL A 137 -6.32 0.53 7.25
CA VAL A 137 -6.37 1.05 5.88
C VAL A 137 -7.30 2.26 5.79
N ALA A 138 -6.91 3.25 5.00
CA ALA A 138 -7.73 4.42 4.73
C ALA A 138 -7.79 4.72 3.23
N ALA A 139 -8.86 5.37 2.81
CA ALA A 139 -8.98 5.93 1.47
C ALA A 139 -7.90 7.00 1.26
N GLY A 140 -7.14 6.88 0.17
CA GLY A 140 -6.08 7.79 -0.17
C GLY A 140 -6.61 9.21 -0.42
N PRO A 141 -5.93 10.26 0.07
CA PRO A 141 -6.34 11.62 -0.20
C PRO A 141 -6.17 11.95 -1.69
N VAL A 142 -7.13 12.69 -2.27
CA VAL A 142 -7.12 13.13 -3.65
C VAL A 142 -7.49 14.61 -3.76
N GLY A 143 -7.03 15.29 -4.80
CA GLY A 143 -7.33 16.69 -5.08
C GLY A 143 -6.84 17.64 -3.98
N ARG A 144 -7.64 18.66 -3.67
CA ARG A 144 -7.29 19.65 -2.64
C ARG A 144 -7.04 19.05 -1.25
N ASN A 145 -7.67 17.91 -0.94
CA ASN A 145 -7.46 17.20 0.31
C ASN A 145 -6.06 16.59 0.41
N ALA A 146 -5.46 16.23 -0.74
CA ALA A 146 -4.09 15.73 -0.78
C ALA A 146 -3.08 16.82 -0.38
N ALA A 147 -3.28 18.05 -0.88
CA ALA A 147 -2.43 19.19 -0.54
C ALA A 147 -2.66 19.69 0.90
N ALA A 148 -3.88 19.55 1.43
CA ALA A 148 -4.24 19.96 2.79
C ALA A 148 -3.96 18.89 3.84
N ALA A 149 -3.61 17.66 3.46
CA ALA A 149 -3.28 16.58 4.37
C ALA A 149 -1.95 16.85 5.07
N THR A 150 -2.02 17.53 6.19
CA THR A 150 -0.87 17.82 7.06
C THR A 150 -0.51 16.59 7.90
N ASP A 151 0.68 16.61 8.51
CA ASP A 151 1.27 15.49 9.26
C ASP A 151 0.35 14.82 10.29
N GLY A 152 -0.54 15.60 10.91
CA GLY A 152 -1.48 15.09 11.92
C GLY A 152 -2.64 14.25 11.36
N GLN A 153 -2.94 14.33 10.09
CA GLN A 153 -4.09 13.66 9.46
C GLN A 153 -3.73 12.33 8.77
N LEU A 154 -2.45 12.15 8.40
CA LEU A 154 -1.98 10.94 7.72
C LEU A 154 -1.59 9.85 8.74
N LYS A 155 -2.56 9.33 9.49
CA LYS A 155 -2.30 8.34 10.56
C LYS A 155 -2.50 6.89 10.14
N ALA A 156 -3.15 6.62 9.01
CA ALA A 156 -3.37 5.26 8.56
C ALA A 156 -2.03 4.57 8.22
N GLU A 157 -1.96 3.28 8.49
CA GLU A 157 -0.80 2.46 8.16
C GLU A 157 -0.70 2.18 6.66
N ILE A 158 -1.85 2.05 6.01
CA ILE A 158 -1.97 1.78 4.58
C ILE A 158 -2.94 2.79 3.98
N TRP A 159 -2.55 3.38 2.84
CA TRP A 159 -3.39 4.25 2.04
C TRP A 159 -3.74 3.57 0.74
N SER A 160 -4.99 3.68 0.28
CA SER A 160 -5.48 2.97 -0.89
C SER A 160 -6.19 3.86 -1.89
N TRP A 161 -5.88 3.66 -3.15
CA TRP A 161 -6.52 4.28 -4.32
C TRP A 161 -7.03 3.19 -5.24
N SER A 162 -8.11 3.47 -5.93
CA SER A 162 -8.61 2.63 -7.00
C SER A 162 -9.00 3.48 -8.20
N ARG A 163 -8.77 2.96 -9.38
CA ARG A 163 -9.21 3.55 -10.62
C ARG A 163 -10.28 2.67 -11.27
N ALA A 164 -11.46 3.26 -11.41
CA ALA A 164 -12.51 2.72 -12.24
C ALA A 164 -12.95 3.81 -13.24
N ARG A 165 -13.11 3.46 -14.51
CA ARG A 165 -13.54 4.40 -15.56
C ARG A 165 -12.61 5.62 -15.74
N GLY A 166 -11.30 5.43 -15.61
CA GLY A 166 -10.30 6.44 -15.98
C GLY A 166 -9.86 7.42 -14.88
N LEU A 167 -10.53 7.48 -13.74
CA LEU A 167 -10.15 8.36 -12.62
C LEU A 167 -9.76 7.56 -11.38
N PHE A 168 -8.68 7.97 -10.73
CA PHE A 168 -8.29 7.45 -9.41
C PHE A 168 -9.07 8.18 -8.31
N ALA A 169 -9.50 7.41 -7.33
CA ALA A 169 -10.12 7.91 -6.12
C ALA A 169 -9.62 7.09 -4.91
N GLY A 170 -9.60 7.71 -3.75
CA GLY A 170 -9.38 6.98 -2.51
C GLY A 170 -10.53 6.03 -2.24
N VAL A 171 -10.21 4.80 -1.84
CA VAL A 171 -11.21 3.76 -1.57
C VAL A 171 -10.93 3.08 -0.23
N ALA A 172 -11.98 2.62 0.42
CA ALA A 172 -11.85 1.73 1.57
C ALA A 172 -11.79 0.27 1.07
N LEU A 173 -10.80 -0.46 1.53
CA LEU A 173 -10.57 -1.86 1.17
C LEU A 173 -10.67 -2.80 2.37
N ASP A 174 -11.44 -2.41 3.39
CA ASP A 174 -11.62 -3.22 4.59
C ASP A 174 -12.11 -4.63 4.27
N GLY A 175 -11.53 -5.62 4.95
CA GLY A 175 -11.79 -7.03 4.73
C GLY A 175 -11.14 -7.63 3.49
N ALA A 176 -10.40 -6.85 2.70
CA ALA A 176 -9.60 -7.41 1.63
C ALA A 176 -8.32 -8.04 2.20
N VAL A 177 -7.89 -9.15 1.60
CA VAL A 177 -6.72 -9.90 2.01
C VAL A 177 -5.65 -9.79 0.93
N LEU A 178 -4.46 -9.34 1.32
CA LEU A 178 -3.25 -9.40 0.52
C LEU A 178 -2.45 -10.63 0.93
N GLN A 179 -2.00 -11.38 -0.07
CA GLN A 179 -1.23 -12.61 0.12
C GLN A 179 -0.13 -12.71 -0.93
N ILE A 180 1.01 -13.27 -0.55
CA ILE A 180 2.09 -13.59 -1.49
C ILE A 180 1.61 -14.62 -2.52
N ASP A 181 1.91 -14.40 -3.79
CA ASP A 181 1.71 -15.34 -4.88
C ASP A 181 2.97 -16.20 -5.06
N ASN A 182 3.07 -17.27 -4.26
CA ASN A 182 4.26 -18.12 -4.29
C ASN A 182 4.47 -18.78 -5.65
N ASP A 183 3.39 -19.12 -6.36
CA ASP A 183 3.46 -19.79 -7.66
C ASP A 183 4.10 -18.85 -8.70
N ALA A 184 3.62 -17.62 -8.81
CA ALA A 184 4.17 -16.61 -9.69
C ALA A 184 5.62 -16.23 -9.30
N ASN A 185 5.91 -16.11 -8.01
CA ASN A 185 7.25 -15.82 -7.53
C ASN A 185 8.25 -16.93 -7.87
N GLN A 186 7.85 -18.20 -7.70
CA GLN A 186 8.72 -19.31 -8.07
C GLN A 186 8.92 -19.43 -9.58
N LEU A 187 7.90 -19.10 -10.37
CA LEU A 187 7.99 -19.10 -11.83
C LEU A 187 9.02 -18.06 -12.32
N VAL A 188 8.99 -16.87 -11.74
CA VAL A 188 9.87 -15.75 -12.15
C VAL A 188 11.26 -15.85 -11.54
N TYR A 189 11.34 -16.14 -10.25
CA TYR A 189 12.58 -16.05 -9.47
C TYR A 189 13.23 -17.41 -9.18
N GLY A 190 12.62 -18.50 -9.64
CA GLY A 190 13.11 -19.86 -9.44
C GLY A 190 12.50 -20.57 -8.23
N ALA A 191 12.68 -21.88 -8.23
CA ALA A 191 12.16 -22.75 -7.18
C ALA A 191 12.66 -22.30 -5.78
N ASN A 192 11.77 -22.32 -4.81
CA ASN A 192 12.02 -21.88 -3.43
C ASN A 192 12.35 -20.39 -3.25
N ALA A 193 12.08 -19.53 -4.24
CA ALA A 193 12.17 -18.10 -4.07
C ALA A 193 11.19 -17.65 -2.98
N THR A 194 11.71 -17.05 -1.91
CA THR A 194 10.91 -16.47 -0.83
C THR A 194 10.79 -14.97 -1.01
N PRO A 195 9.73 -14.32 -0.51
CA PRO A 195 9.59 -12.86 -0.59
C PRO A 195 10.82 -12.13 -0.03
N ARG A 196 11.34 -12.59 1.10
CA ARG A 196 12.54 -11.99 1.70
C ARG A 196 13.76 -12.09 0.78
N ALA A 197 13.98 -13.26 0.15
CA ALA A 197 15.09 -13.44 -0.80
C ALA A 197 14.93 -12.54 -2.03
N ILE A 198 13.70 -12.31 -2.50
CA ILE A 198 13.39 -11.40 -3.62
C ILE A 198 13.72 -9.96 -3.21
N PHE A 199 13.25 -9.51 -2.05
CA PHE A 199 13.48 -8.14 -1.57
C PHE A 199 14.95 -7.85 -1.27
N GLU A 200 15.72 -8.84 -0.84
CA GLU A 200 17.15 -8.74 -0.59
C GLU A 200 18.02 -9.04 -1.81
N ASN A 201 17.42 -9.15 -3.00
CA ASN A 201 18.10 -9.48 -4.27
C ASN A 201 18.93 -10.79 -4.18
N ARG A 202 18.43 -11.78 -3.46
CA ARG A 202 19.06 -13.10 -3.24
C ARG A 202 18.24 -14.24 -3.83
N ALA A 203 17.28 -13.92 -4.71
CA ALA A 203 16.51 -14.94 -5.42
C ALA A 203 17.41 -15.77 -6.37
N PRO A 204 17.07 -17.05 -6.63
CA PRO A 204 17.87 -17.91 -7.50
C PRO A 204 18.02 -17.38 -8.92
N HIS A 205 17.00 -16.75 -9.48
CA HIS A 205 17.02 -16.17 -10.81
C HIS A 205 16.77 -14.65 -10.75
N ALA A 206 17.39 -13.94 -11.68
CA ALA A 206 17.08 -12.53 -11.91
C ALA A 206 15.70 -12.39 -12.56
N PRO A 207 14.92 -11.36 -12.20
CA PRO A 207 13.65 -11.08 -12.88
C PRO A 207 13.86 -10.61 -14.32
N SER A 208 12.79 -10.65 -15.13
CA SER A 208 12.78 -10.09 -16.47
C SER A 208 12.85 -8.55 -16.44
N ASP A 209 13.20 -7.95 -17.58
CA ASP A 209 13.20 -6.49 -17.75
C ASP A 209 11.84 -5.86 -17.46
N ALA A 210 10.74 -6.54 -17.78
CA ALA A 210 9.39 -6.07 -17.49
C ALA A 210 9.15 -5.94 -15.96
N VAL A 211 9.64 -6.90 -15.20
CA VAL A 211 9.52 -6.90 -13.73
C VAL A 211 10.44 -5.86 -13.12
N VAL A 212 11.67 -5.71 -13.65
CA VAL A 212 12.63 -4.68 -13.22
C VAL A 212 12.07 -3.28 -13.47
N ALA A 213 11.40 -3.05 -14.61
CA ALA A 213 10.81 -1.76 -14.96
C ALA A 213 9.81 -1.24 -13.91
N PHE A 214 9.11 -2.12 -13.18
CA PHE A 214 8.24 -1.70 -12.09
C PHE A 214 9.02 -1.09 -10.91
N ARG A 215 10.14 -1.69 -10.54
CA ARG A 215 11.05 -1.13 -9.53
C ARG A 215 11.61 0.22 -9.97
N ASP A 216 12.09 0.29 -11.22
CA ASP A 216 12.71 1.50 -11.76
C ASP A 216 11.69 2.66 -11.84
N GLN A 217 10.43 2.37 -12.16
CA GLN A 217 9.34 3.36 -12.13
C GLN A 217 9.05 3.86 -10.70
N LEU A 218 9.17 3.01 -9.69
CA LEU A 218 9.06 3.42 -8.28
C LEU A 218 10.23 4.30 -7.84
N GLU A 219 11.46 4.00 -8.28
CA GLU A 219 12.64 4.84 -8.05
C GLU A 219 12.42 6.24 -8.64
N GLU A 220 12.00 6.32 -9.89
CA GLU A 220 11.72 7.59 -10.58
C GLU A 220 10.62 8.39 -9.85
N ALA A 221 9.50 7.77 -9.54
CA ALA A 221 8.39 8.42 -8.85
C ALA A 221 8.80 8.94 -7.46
N THR A 222 9.59 8.15 -6.73
CA THR A 222 10.07 8.56 -5.40
C THR A 222 11.12 9.66 -5.48
N ALA A 223 12.02 9.61 -6.47
CA ALA A 223 13.01 10.67 -6.69
C ALA A 223 12.31 11.99 -7.05
N ALA A 224 11.31 11.97 -7.93
CA ALA A 224 10.51 13.14 -8.25
C ALA A 224 9.79 13.72 -7.01
N ALA A 225 9.20 12.86 -6.17
CA ALA A 225 8.53 13.28 -4.94
C ALA A 225 9.50 13.90 -3.92
N ARG A 226 10.72 13.36 -3.79
CA ARG A 226 11.77 13.94 -2.95
C ARG A 226 12.23 15.29 -3.46
N ALA A 227 12.46 15.42 -4.76
CA ALA A 227 12.82 16.68 -5.39
C ALA A 227 11.74 17.75 -5.15
N ALA A 228 10.48 17.42 -5.35
CA ALA A 228 9.35 18.33 -5.11
C ALA A 228 9.25 18.78 -3.65
N ARG A 229 9.64 17.94 -2.69
CA ARG A 229 9.67 18.25 -1.25
C ARG A 229 10.96 18.91 -0.77
N GLY A 230 12.00 18.95 -1.58
CA GLY A 230 13.33 19.42 -1.17
C GLY A 230 14.01 18.47 -0.17
N THR A 231 13.68 17.20 -0.18
CA THR A 231 14.24 16.15 0.68
C THR A 231 15.30 15.30 -0.02
N ASP A 232 15.78 15.75 -1.18
CA ASP A 232 16.86 15.10 -1.93
C ASP A 232 18.12 14.96 -1.06
N GLY A 233 18.66 13.75 -1.04
CA GLY A 233 19.85 13.42 -0.25
C GLY A 233 19.57 13.02 1.20
N GLN A 234 18.31 13.06 1.66
CA GLN A 234 17.92 12.45 2.93
C GLN A 234 17.47 11.00 2.67
N ALA A 235 18.19 10.03 3.23
CA ALA A 235 17.69 8.67 3.31
C ALA A 235 16.34 8.68 4.06
N ALA A 236 15.39 7.85 3.62
CA ALA A 236 14.10 7.73 4.30
C ALA A 236 14.37 7.50 5.79
N ALA A 237 13.95 8.44 6.64
CA ALA A 237 14.17 8.34 8.07
C ALA A 237 13.49 7.05 8.55
N ALA A 238 14.26 6.12 9.08
CA ALA A 238 13.71 4.98 9.80
C ALA A 238 12.76 5.51 10.88
N PRO A 239 11.62 4.89 11.14
CA PRO A 239 10.76 5.30 12.23
C PRO A 239 11.59 5.28 13.50
N VAL A 240 11.82 6.47 14.07
CA VAL A 240 12.51 6.59 15.35
C VAL A 240 11.60 5.87 16.33
N ALA A 241 12.00 4.68 16.77
CA ALA A 241 11.43 4.08 17.94
C ALA A 241 11.61 5.13 19.04
N GLN A 242 10.51 5.72 19.50
CA GLN A 242 10.54 6.60 20.65
C GLN A 242 11.07 5.79 21.82
N ALA A 243 12.36 5.86 22.02
CA ALA A 243 12.98 5.42 23.25
C ALA A 243 12.34 6.28 24.33
N SER A 244 11.58 5.63 25.19
CA SER A 244 11.07 6.23 26.41
C SER A 244 12.28 6.71 27.21
N ALA A 245 12.61 7.97 27.06
CA ALA A 245 13.56 8.65 27.93
C ALA A 245 12.89 8.74 29.30
N THR A 246 13.21 7.80 30.15
CA THR A 246 12.98 7.91 31.57
C THR A 246 13.91 9.03 32.07
N ALA A 247 13.44 10.26 31.99
CA ALA A 247 14.06 11.36 32.68
C ALA A 247 13.80 11.16 34.19
N GLN A 248 14.81 10.76 34.90
CA GLN A 248 14.89 10.96 36.34
C GLN A 248 14.89 12.48 36.60
N ALA A 249 13.75 12.98 37.00
CA ALA A 249 13.66 14.31 37.61
C ALA A 249 13.93 14.15 39.10
N GLU A 250 15.05 14.70 39.54
CA GLU A 250 15.36 14.90 40.96
C GLU A 250 14.29 15.79 41.59
N ALA A 251 13.83 15.33 42.73
CA ALA A 251 12.85 16.01 43.53
C ALA A 251 13.44 17.34 44.11
N SER A 252 12.84 18.45 43.71
CA SER A 252 12.96 19.70 44.42
C SER A 252 11.63 19.98 45.13
N THR A 253 11.64 19.81 46.43
CA THR A 253 10.51 20.10 47.33
C THR A 253 10.40 21.59 47.59
N ALA A 254 9.32 22.22 47.12
CA ALA A 254 8.81 23.48 47.65
C ALA A 254 7.27 23.39 47.73
N PRO A 255 6.66 23.80 48.86
CA PRO A 255 5.22 23.69 49.03
C PRO A 255 4.50 24.86 48.35
N LEU A 256 3.64 24.57 47.40
CA LEU A 256 2.69 25.53 46.83
C LEU A 256 1.33 25.34 47.49
N SER A 257 0.86 26.37 48.13
CA SER A 257 -0.47 26.50 48.72
C SER A 257 -1.53 26.38 47.63
N ASN A 258 -2.41 25.41 47.79
CA ASN A 258 -3.50 25.18 46.87
C ASN A 258 -4.77 25.85 47.38
N THR A 259 -5.28 26.83 46.64
CA THR A 259 -6.64 27.36 46.83
C THR A 259 -7.22 27.58 45.43
N ALA A 260 -7.78 26.55 44.84
CA ALA A 260 -8.70 26.66 43.73
C ALA A 260 -9.83 25.65 43.94
N ALA A 261 -11.04 26.18 44.06
CA ALA A 261 -12.24 25.42 44.30
C ALA A 261 -12.58 24.48 43.18
N ASP A 262 -12.92 23.25 43.51
CA ASP A 262 -13.44 22.19 42.63
C ASP A 262 -14.76 22.63 42.00
N PRO A 263 -14.94 22.58 40.69
CA PRO A 263 -16.22 22.87 40.03
C PRO A 263 -17.23 21.76 40.34
N GLN A 264 -18.29 22.09 41.06
CA GLN A 264 -19.40 21.19 41.31
C GLN A 264 -20.12 20.81 39.99
N PRO A 265 -20.50 19.55 39.83
CA PRO A 265 -21.30 19.13 38.67
C PRO A 265 -22.69 19.77 38.73
N ARG A 266 -23.11 20.37 37.62
CA ARG A 266 -24.44 20.94 37.47
C ARG A 266 -25.44 19.80 37.28
N PRO A 267 -26.65 19.86 37.91
CA PRO A 267 -27.71 18.89 37.66
C PRO A 267 -28.18 18.99 36.20
N PHE A 268 -28.51 17.86 35.59
CA PHE A 268 -29.16 17.81 34.29
C PHE A 268 -30.54 18.47 34.37
N GLU A 269 -30.81 19.42 33.46
CA GLU A 269 -32.17 19.93 33.26
C GLU A 269 -33.02 18.81 32.64
N PRO A 270 -34.29 18.60 33.12
CA PRO A 270 -35.19 17.64 32.51
C PRO A 270 -35.60 18.11 31.13
N VAL A 271 -35.49 17.21 30.14
CA VAL A 271 -36.02 17.41 28.80
C VAL A 271 -37.54 17.42 28.90
N ASP A 272 -38.19 18.51 28.48
CA ASP A 272 -39.66 18.56 28.33
C ASP A 272 -40.12 17.57 27.28
N ASP A 273 -40.86 16.53 27.70
CA ASP A 273 -41.57 15.62 26.84
C ASP A 273 -42.78 16.37 26.21
N ASN A 274 -42.51 17.09 25.11
CA ASN A 274 -43.54 17.62 24.27
C ASN A 274 -43.85 16.61 23.13
N PRO A 275 -45.00 15.92 23.12
CA PRO A 275 -45.30 15.00 22.02
C PRO A 275 -45.49 15.80 20.75
N ALA A 276 -44.61 15.56 19.78
CA ALA A 276 -44.72 16.11 18.45
C ALA A 276 -46.08 15.78 17.85
N LEU A 277 -46.85 16.80 17.49
CA LEU A 277 -48.08 16.70 16.72
C LEU A 277 -47.77 16.06 15.36
N VAL A 278 -48.17 14.82 15.16
CA VAL A 278 -48.12 14.13 13.88
C VAL A 278 -49.25 14.69 13.01
N GLU A 279 -48.92 15.54 12.05
CA GLU A 279 -49.86 15.92 10.99
C GLU A 279 -50.08 14.72 10.05
N PRO A 280 -51.34 14.32 9.76
CA PRO A 280 -51.61 13.25 8.80
C PRO A 280 -51.32 13.73 7.36
N LEU A 281 -50.63 12.89 6.58
CA LEU A 281 -50.36 13.11 5.16
C LEU A 281 -51.68 13.22 4.37
N PRO A 282 -51.77 14.14 3.38
CA PRO A 282 -52.94 14.26 2.52
C PRO A 282 -53.05 13.04 1.61
N GLU A 283 -54.27 12.53 1.51
CA GLU A 283 -54.63 11.47 0.56
C GLU A 283 -54.51 11.99 -0.87
N ILE A 284 -53.82 11.21 -1.69
CA ILE A 284 -53.63 11.49 -3.14
C ILE A 284 -54.84 10.90 -3.88
N PRO A 285 -55.49 11.64 -4.79
CA PRO A 285 -56.65 11.17 -5.56
C PRO A 285 -56.33 10.07 -6.60
#